data_f6e7c6b03e22bfcc1443819e64cf7050
#
_entry.id   f6e7c6b03e22bfcc1443819e64cf7050
#
_cell.length_a   1.000
_cell.length_b   1.000
_cell.length_c   1.000
_cell.angle_alpha   90.00
_cell.angle_beta   90.00
_cell.angle_gamma   90.00
#
_symmetry.space_group_name_H-M   'P 1'
#
loop_
_entity.id
_entity.type
_entity.pdbx_description
1 polymer ?
#
loop_
_entity_poly.entity_id
_entity_poly.type
_entity_poly.pdbx_seq_one_letter_code
_entity_poly.pdbx_strand_id
1 'polypeptide(L)'
;YRSSRGLGDVYKRQEFTLRDMTRILAALEEVNHCPMGAAAITTSGFDLNRHRVAELLGFPAIVENSYGAIANVDYITASYASIRLGCIHLGRLVQDLVTWTGFEVSQIDVADGFVQISSIMPQKRNPVPLEHLRLKFSLAAGGADQIVQTMHNTPFADMNDSERETQATGFEVFERLDQALPLLGGFVEAMKTNRTSIESRIQKSMATITELADTLVRAEGIGFRAAHHVASKLAREALANGIGFDELSWDLFSRTFEEVVGRPPHVDREVLA
;
A
#
# COMPACT_ATOMS: atom_id res chain seq x y z
N TYR A 1 -11.31 -16.58 -14.99
CA TYR A 1 -10.92 -15.44 -14.15
C TYR A 1 -11.70 -14.18 -14.55
N ARG A 2 -12.92 -14.10 -14.06
CA ARG A 2 -13.68 -12.85 -14.11
C ARG A 2 -13.39 -12.06 -12.82
N SER A 3 -12.19 -11.51 -12.69
CA SER A 3 -11.98 -10.49 -11.68
C SER A 3 -12.79 -9.28 -12.10
N SER A 4 -13.74 -8.88 -11.30
CA SER A 4 -14.28 -7.55 -11.44
C SER A 4 -13.10 -6.57 -11.36
N ARG A 5 -12.92 -5.74 -12.36
CA ARG A 5 -11.80 -4.76 -12.43
C ARG A 5 -11.74 -3.85 -11.19
N GLY A 6 -12.86 -3.70 -10.46
CA GLY A 6 -12.93 -2.94 -9.21
C GLY A 6 -12.37 -3.64 -7.98
N LEU A 7 -12.52 -4.96 -7.85
CA LEU A 7 -12.00 -5.70 -6.69
C LEU A 7 -10.49 -5.87 -6.72
N GLY A 8 -9.86 -5.95 -7.90
CA GLY A 8 -8.40 -6.02 -8.02
C GLY A 8 -7.69 -4.82 -7.41
N ASP A 9 -8.26 -3.63 -7.46
CA ASP A 9 -7.70 -2.43 -6.85
C ASP A 9 -7.74 -2.47 -5.30
N VAL A 10 -8.75 -3.09 -4.72
CA VAL A 10 -8.85 -3.32 -3.27
C VAL A 10 -7.87 -4.39 -2.83
N TYR A 11 -7.89 -5.56 -3.45
CA TYR A 11 -7.07 -6.70 -3.05
C TYR A 11 -5.57 -6.46 -3.22
N LYS A 12 -5.12 -5.67 -4.20
CA LYS A 12 -3.69 -5.35 -4.35
C LYS A 12 -3.08 -4.74 -3.09
N ARG A 13 -3.85 -3.93 -2.35
CA ARG A 13 -3.38 -3.31 -1.10
C ARG A 13 -3.30 -4.32 0.04
N GLN A 14 -4.27 -5.22 0.13
CA GLN A 14 -4.25 -6.31 1.10
C GLN A 14 -3.10 -7.28 0.82
N GLU A 15 -2.90 -7.68 -0.44
CA GLU A 15 -1.84 -8.61 -0.81
C GLU A 15 -0.44 -8.10 -0.47
N PHE A 16 -0.10 -6.85 -0.74
CA PHE A 16 1.22 -6.35 -0.39
C PHE A 16 1.39 -6.24 1.13
N THR A 17 0.35 -5.85 1.87
CA THR A 17 0.39 -5.79 3.33
C THR A 17 0.63 -7.18 3.92
N LEU A 18 -0.06 -8.20 3.42
CA LEU A 18 0.17 -9.59 3.85
C LEU A 18 1.59 -10.07 3.54
N ARG A 19 2.15 -9.72 2.37
CA ARG A 19 3.55 -10.02 2.05
C ARG A 19 4.53 -9.31 2.97
N ASP A 20 4.26 -8.07 3.37
CA ASP A 20 5.10 -7.35 4.33
C ASP A 20 5.02 -7.97 5.72
N MET A 21 3.83 -8.38 6.17
CA MET A 21 3.68 -9.13 7.42
C MET A 21 4.47 -10.45 7.39
N THR A 22 4.43 -11.17 6.27
CA THR A 22 5.23 -12.40 6.11
C THR A 22 6.72 -12.14 6.25
N ARG A 23 7.24 -11.03 5.66
CA ARG A 23 8.66 -10.65 5.79
C ARG A 23 9.03 -10.30 7.23
N ILE A 24 8.17 -9.54 7.91
CA ILE A 24 8.39 -9.15 9.31
C ILE A 24 8.38 -10.39 10.23
N LEU A 25 7.45 -11.32 9.99
CA LEU A 25 7.40 -12.57 10.75
C LEU A 25 8.64 -13.44 10.51
N ALA A 26 9.13 -13.54 9.28
CA ALA A 26 10.37 -14.26 8.98
C ALA A 26 11.58 -13.61 9.69
N ALA A 27 11.67 -12.27 9.68
CA ALA A 27 12.72 -11.57 10.41
C ALA A 27 12.60 -11.78 11.94
N LEU A 28 11.38 -11.88 12.49
CA LEU A 28 11.15 -12.20 13.90
C LEU A 28 11.67 -13.60 14.25
N GLU A 29 11.50 -14.58 13.35
CA GLU A 29 12.05 -15.93 13.55
C GLU A 29 13.58 -15.90 13.65
N GLU A 30 14.26 -15.09 12.81
CA GLU A 30 15.72 -14.92 12.87
C GLU A 30 16.17 -14.28 14.19
N VAL A 31 15.46 -13.25 14.65
CA VAL A 31 15.77 -12.57 15.93
C VAL A 31 15.50 -13.47 17.14
N ASN A 32 14.56 -14.39 17.05
CA ASN A 32 14.09 -15.20 18.18
C ASN A 32 14.97 -16.42 18.46
N HIS A 33 16.29 -16.25 18.36
CA HIS A 33 17.30 -17.24 18.75
C HIS A 33 18.20 -16.69 19.84
N CYS A 34 18.46 -17.48 20.86
CA CYS A 34 19.26 -17.06 22.03
C CYS A 34 20.76 -17.01 21.71
N PRO A 35 21.44 -15.86 21.76
CA PRO A 35 22.89 -15.76 21.57
C PRO A 35 23.68 -16.05 22.83
N MET A 36 23.04 -16.10 23.98
CA MET A 36 23.71 -16.14 25.29
C MET A 36 24.55 -17.40 25.51
N GLY A 37 25.64 -17.25 26.27
CA GLY A 37 26.60 -18.32 26.55
C GLY A 37 27.64 -18.52 25.45
N ALA A 38 27.63 -17.71 24.38
CA ALA A 38 28.68 -17.68 23.35
C ALA A 38 30.00 -17.07 23.87
N ALA A 39 29.98 -16.39 25.00
CA ALA A 39 31.06 -15.56 25.53
C ALA A 39 31.52 -14.51 24.53
N ALA A 40 32.79 -14.11 24.53
CA ALA A 40 33.35 -13.24 23.52
C ALA A 40 33.74 -14.07 22.30
N ILE A 41 32.78 -14.50 21.45
CA ILE A 41 32.92 -15.23 20.19
C ILE A 41 33.16 -16.74 20.31
N THR A 42 34.18 -17.18 21.09
CA THR A 42 34.72 -18.53 21.00
C THR A 42 34.28 -19.46 22.12
N THR A 43 33.19 -19.19 22.81
CA THR A 43 32.70 -19.91 23.98
C THR A 43 33.58 -19.73 25.22
N SER A 44 33.39 -20.59 26.22
CA SER A 44 34.08 -20.55 27.51
C SER A 44 34.59 -21.95 27.86
N GLY A 45 35.66 -22.02 28.62
CA GLY A 45 36.13 -23.27 29.22
C GLY A 45 35.26 -23.83 30.36
N PHE A 46 34.21 -23.10 30.75
CA PHE A 46 33.19 -23.56 31.67
C PHE A 46 32.09 -24.35 30.99
N ASP A 47 31.52 -25.32 31.67
CA ASP A 47 30.39 -26.13 31.16
C ASP A 47 29.09 -25.31 31.23
N LEU A 48 28.85 -24.50 30.21
CA LEU A 48 27.68 -23.63 30.06
C LEU A 48 26.57 -24.35 29.27
N ASN A 49 25.43 -24.58 29.91
CA ASN A 49 24.26 -25.14 29.24
C ASN A 49 23.47 -24.03 28.51
N ARG A 50 23.83 -23.75 27.27
CA ARG A 50 23.21 -22.71 26.43
C ARG A 50 21.71 -22.96 26.16
N HIS A 51 21.30 -24.22 26.03
CA HIS A 51 19.89 -24.58 25.87
C HIS A 51 19.07 -24.25 27.11
N ARG A 52 19.63 -24.50 28.30
CA ARG A 52 18.95 -24.14 29.57
C ARG A 52 18.84 -22.62 29.74
N VAL A 53 19.82 -21.87 29.27
CA VAL A 53 19.78 -20.39 29.26
C VAL A 53 18.67 -19.90 28.32
N ALA A 54 18.60 -20.46 27.09
CA ALA A 54 17.55 -20.13 26.13
C ALA A 54 16.16 -20.42 26.70
N GLU A 55 15.95 -21.60 27.30
CA GLU A 55 14.69 -21.99 27.94
C GLU A 55 14.27 -20.99 29.03
N LEU A 56 15.18 -20.62 29.93
CA LEU A 56 14.92 -19.69 31.03
C LEU A 56 14.60 -18.26 30.53
N LEU A 57 15.14 -17.86 29.38
CA LEU A 57 14.88 -16.57 28.74
C LEU A 57 13.66 -16.59 27.80
N GLY A 58 13.07 -17.77 27.58
CA GLY A 58 11.88 -17.91 26.72
C GLY A 58 12.17 -17.97 25.24
N PHE A 59 13.41 -18.21 24.81
CA PHE A 59 13.74 -18.41 23.40
C PHE A 59 13.44 -19.86 22.97
N PRO A 60 12.92 -20.06 21.75
CA PRO A 60 12.62 -21.40 21.23
C PRO A 60 13.87 -22.19 20.83
N ALA A 61 14.98 -21.51 20.55
CA ALA A 61 16.23 -22.09 20.07
C ALA A 61 17.43 -21.23 20.45
N ILE A 62 18.64 -21.78 20.25
CA ILE A 62 19.90 -21.02 20.38
C ILE A 62 20.44 -20.65 19.00
N VAL A 63 21.31 -19.62 18.94
CA VAL A 63 22.21 -19.43 17.80
C VAL A 63 23.31 -20.48 17.89
N GLU A 64 23.28 -21.53 17.06
CA GLU A 64 24.16 -22.71 17.17
C GLU A 64 25.65 -22.34 17.15
N ASN A 65 26.05 -21.54 16.16
CA ASN A 65 27.42 -21.10 16.02
C ASN A 65 27.72 -19.95 16.99
N SER A 66 28.59 -20.19 17.97
CA SER A 66 28.94 -19.18 18.98
C SER A 66 29.65 -17.95 18.38
N TYR A 67 30.40 -18.13 17.30
CA TYR A 67 31.02 -17.01 16.60
C TYR A 67 29.96 -16.14 15.92
N GLY A 68 29.01 -16.78 15.23
CA GLY A 68 27.87 -16.10 14.62
C GLY A 68 26.98 -15.39 15.64
N ALA A 69 26.82 -15.93 16.84
CA ALA A 69 26.03 -15.30 17.90
C ALA A 69 26.52 -13.90 18.31
N ILE A 70 27.80 -13.58 18.01
CA ILE A 70 28.41 -12.28 18.34
C ILE A 70 28.65 -11.47 17.05
N ALA A 71 29.13 -12.13 15.98
CA ALA A 71 29.63 -11.43 14.79
C ALA A 71 28.56 -11.19 13.71
N ASN A 72 27.45 -11.93 13.73
CA ASN A 72 26.41 -11.76 12.73
C ASN A 72 25.54 -10.54 13.01
N VAL A 73 25.17 -9.86 11.91
CA VAL A 73 24.27 -8.69 11.93
C VAL A 73 23.00 -8.92 11.09
N ASP A 74 22.80 -10.14 10.59
CA ASP A 74 21.67 -10.53 9.75
C ASP A 74 20.32 -10.31 10.44
N TYR A 75 20.19 -10.62 11.72
CA TYR A 75 18.98 -10.35 12.50
C TYR A 75 18.61 -8.87 12.56
N ILE A 76 19.60 -7.97 12.59
CA ILE A 76 19.38 -6.51 12.52
C ILE A 76 18.96 -6.12 11.11
N THR A 77 19.76 -6.52 10.12
CA THR A 77 19.55 -6.11 8.73
C THR A 77 18.25 -6.65 8.15
N ALA A 78 17.88 -7.92 8.44
CA ALA A 78 16.61 -8.51 8.02
C ALA A 78 15.42 -7.79 8.66
N SER A 79 15.48 -7.50 9.97
CA SER A 79 14.43 -6.80 10.69
C SER A 79 14.17 -5.41 10.13
N TYR A 80 15.20 -4.56 10.05
CA TYR A 80 15.03 -3.20 9.59
C TYR A 80 14.79 -3.08 8.09
N ALA A 81 15.32 -3.98 7.26
CA ALA A 81 14.96 -4.05 5.85
C ALA A 81 13.47 -4.39 5.65
N SER A 82 12.92 -5.31 6.44
CA SER A 82 11.51 -5.67 6.41
C SER A 82 10.61 -4.52 6.86
N ILE A 83 10.97 -3.85 7.94
CA ILE A 83 10.29 -2.65 8.44
C ILE A 83 10.31 -1.52 7.40
N ARG A 84 11.46 -1.25 6.78
CA ARG A 84 11.61 -0.25 5.71
C ARG A 84 10.63 -0.49 4.56
N LEU A 85 10.54 -1.73 4.07
CA LEU A 85 9.62 -2.08 2.99
C LEU A 85 8.15 -1.85 3.39
N GLY A 86 7.75 -2.29 4.59
CA GLY A 86 6.43 -2.05 5.14
C GLY A 86 6.09 -0.56 5.22
N CYS A 87 7.00 0.26 5.73
CA CYS A 87 6.83 1.72 5.81
C CYS A 87 6.65 2.37 4.43
N ILE A 88 7.44 1.95 3.43
CA ILE A 88 7.31 2.46 2.05
C ILE A 88 5.93 2.14 1.48
N HIS A 89 5.44 0.92 1.67
CA HIS A 89 4.14 0.51 1.15
C HIS A 89 2.99 1.20 1.89
N LEU A 90 3.05 1.31 3.21
CA LEU A 90 2.06 2.05 4.00
C LEU A 90 2.07 3.54 3.67
N GLY A 91 3.24 4.14 3.43
CA GLY A 91 3.36 5.52 2.95
C GLY A 91 2.65 5.75 1.61
N ARG A 92 2.69 4.79 0.68
CA ARG A 92 1.93 4.85 -0.58
C ARG A 92 0.42 4.77 -0.35
N LEU A 93 -0.03 3.90 0.55
CA LEU A 93 -1.44 3.85 0.95
C LEU A 93 -1.90 5.19 1.53
N VAL A 94 -1.13 5.77 2.45
CA VAL A 94 -1.43 7.07 3.04
C VAL A 94 -1.49 8.16 1.97
N GLN A 95 -0.61 8.13 0.96
CA GLN A 95 -0.66 9.09 -0.15
C GLN A 95 -1.95 8.95 -0.98
N ASP A 96 -2.42 7.74 -1.24
CA ASP A 96 -3.73 7.51 -1.88
C ASP A 96 -4.86 8.10 -1.02
N LEU A 97 -4.85 7.85 0.30
CA LEU A 97 -5.85 8.38 1.23
C LEU A 97 -5.86 9.92 1.26
N VAL A 98 -4.68 10.55 1.27
CA VAL A 98 -4.57 12.03 1.17
C VAL A 98 -5.21 12.53 -0.12
N THR A 99 -4.95 11.87 -1.24
CA THR A 99 -5.51 12.25 -2.54
C THR A 99 -7.04 12.09 -2.55
N TRP A 100 -7.56 10.99 -2.01
CA TRP A 100 -9.01 10.72 -2.03
C TRP A 100 -9.82 11.58 -1.06
N THR A 101 -9.19 12.10 -0.01
CA THR A 101 -9.81 13.03 0.94
C THR A 101 -9.72 14.49 0.49
N GLY A 102 -8.90 14.81 -0.52
CA GLY A 102 -8.79 16.17 -1.07
C GLY A 102 -10.13 16.67 -1.64
N PHE A 103 -10.40 17.96 -1.47
CA PHE A 103 -11.67 18.59 -1.89
C PHE A 103 -11.98 18.36 -3.38
N GLU A 104 -10.97 18.43 -4.23
CA GLU A 104 -11.10 18.26 -5.67
C GLU A 104 -11.44 16.81 -6.06
N VAL A 105 -11.06 15.84 -5.22
CA VAL A 105 -11.31 14.41 -5.45
C VAL A 105 -12.52 13.92 -4.66
N SER A 106 -12.57 14.22 -3.37
CA SER A 106 -13.72 14.02 -2.48
C SER A 106 -14.34 12.60 -2.56
N GLN A 107 -13.51 11.57 -2.63
CA GLN A 107 -13.97 10.17 -2.66
C GLN A 107 -14.16 9.57 -1.27
N ILE A 108 -13.50 10.17 -0.26
CA ILE A 108 -13.57 9.75 1.14
C ILE A 108 -13.97 10.94 2.01
N ASP A 109 -14.98 10.74 2.82
CA ASP A 109 -15.37 11.65 3.89
C ASP A 109 -14.60 11.29 5.17
N VAL A 110 -13.93 12.29 5.74
CA VAL A 110 -13.13 12.16 6.96
C VAL A 110 -13.99 12.48 8.16
N ALA A 111 -14.01 11.61 9.16
CA ALA A 111 -14.70 11.86 10.41
C ALA A 111 -14.11 13.08 11.16
N ASP A 112 -14.94 13.82 11.89
CA ASP A 112 -14.55 15.08 12.54
C ASP A 112 -13.36 14.95 13.49
N GLY A 113 -13.22 13.82 14.16
CA GLY A 113 -12.08 13.54 15.04
C GLY A 113 -10.72 13.46 14.33
N PHE A 114 -10.71 13.32 13.01
CA PHE A 114 -9.51 13.26 12.16
C PHE A 114 -9.32 14.50 11.28
N VAL A 115 -10.07 15.56 11.56
CA VAL A 115 -10.04 16.82 10.79
C VAL A 115 -9.52 17.95 11.65
N GLN A 116 -8.56 18.68 11.13
CA GLN A 116 -8.23 20.00 11.66
C GLN A 116 -8.96 21.08 10.88
N ILE A 117 -9.82 21.84 11.57
CA ILE A 117 -10.53 22.97 10.99
C ILE A 117 -9.55 24.12 10.80
N SER A 118 -9.63 24.78 9.64
CA SER A 118 -8.85 26.01 9.39
C SER A 118 -9.37 27.16 10.26
N SER A 119 -8.46 27.93 10.86
CA SER A 119 -8.82 29.14 11.61
C SER A 119 -9.34 30.29 10.74
N ILE A 120 -9.03 30.28 9.43
CA ILE A 120 -9.42 31.33 8.47
C ILE A 120 -10.56 30.87 7.56
N MET A 121 -10.59 29.60 7.19
CA MET A 121 -11.57 29.03 6.27
C MET A 121 -12.38 27.95 6.98
N PRO A 122 -13.53 28.25 7.58
CA PRO A 122 -14.31 27.31 8.39
C PRO A 122 -14.77 26.06 7.62
N GLN A 123 -14.90 26.16 6.29
CA GLN A 123 -15.29 25.06 5.42
C GLN A 123 -14.13 24.11 5.09
N LYS A 124 -12.88 24.52 5.35
CA LYS A 124 -11.70 23.70 4.99
C LYS A 124 -11.48 22.60 6.04
N ARG A 125 -11.53 21.37 5.59
CA ARG A 125 -11.36 20.15 6.38
C ARG A 125 -10.03 19.49 6.01
N ASN A 126 -9.00 19.70 6.83
CA ASN A 126 -7.67 19.13 6.56
C ASN A 126 -7.52 17.77 7.27
N PRO A 127 -7.19 16.69 6.56
CA PRO A 127 -6.94 15.39 7.18
C PRO A 127 -5.51 15.33 7.78
N VAL A 128 -5.23 16.22 8.75
CA VAL A 128 -3.89 16.37 9.35
C VAL A 128 -3.28 15.06 9.86
N PRO A 129 -4.03 14.11 10.43
CA PRO A 129 -3.48 12.82 10.79
C PRO A 129 -2.83 12.06 9.63
N LEU A 130 -3.37 12.16 8.40
CA LEU A 130 -2.76 11.54 7.21
C LEU A 130 -1.42 12.21 6.85
N GLU A 131 -1.31 13.52 7.01
CA GLU A 131 -0.05 14.25 6.79
C GLU A 131 1.02 13.79 7.80
N HIS A 132 0.63 13.65 9.08
CA HIS A 132 1.51 13.10 10.12
C HIS A 132 1.88 11.63 9.86
N LEU A 133 0.96 10.80 9.42
CA LEU A 133 1.24 9.41 9.06
C LEU A 133 2.25 9.31 7.92
N ARG A 134 2.10 10.12 6.88
CA ARG A 134 3.06 10.19 5.77
C ARG A 134 4.46 10.54 6.26
N LEU A 135 4.57 11.54 7.14
CA LEU A 135 5.84 11.94 7.75
C LEU A 135 6.43 10.81 8.59
N LYS A 136 5.64 10.20 9.49
CA LYS A 136 6.09 9.14 10.39
C LYS A 136 6.61 7.92 9.63
N PHE A 137 5.88 7.44 8.62
CA PHE A 137 6.35 6.32 7.79
C PHE A 137 7.61 6.66 7.00
N SER A 138 7.76 7.90 6.51
CA SER A 138 8.98 8.34 5.82
C SER A 138 10.18 8.37 6.77
N LEU A 139 10.01 8.90 7.98
CA LEU A 139 11.06 8.94 9.00
C LEU A 139 11.43 7.53 9.50
N ALA A 140 10.44 6.65 9.68
CA ALA A 140 10.69 5.26 10.07
C ALA A 140 11.43 4.50 8.96
N ALA A 141 11.04 4.68 7.70
CA ALA A 141 11.73 4.07 6.56
C ALA A 141 13.19 4.56 6.44
N GLY A 142 13.43 5.87 6.61
CA GLY A 142 14.78 6.45 6.59
C GLY A 142 15.64 5.96 7.75
N GLY A 143 15.10 5.90 8.98
CA GLY A 143 15.82 5.37 10.13
C GLY A 143 16.14 3.87 9.99
N ALA A 144 15.22 3.09 9.47
CA ALA A 144 15.46 1.67 9.19
C ALA A 144 16.54 1.46 8.11
N ASP A 145 16.52 2.26 7.05
CA ASP A 145 17.57 2.25 6.02
C ASP A 145 18.94 2.64 6.58
N GLN A 146 19.00 3.67 7.42
CA GLN A 146 20.22 4.07 8.11
C GLN A 146 20.84 2.91 8.89
N ILE A 147 20.04 2.15 9.65
CA ILE A 147 20.54 1.01 10.43
C ILE A 147 21.11 -0.07 9.50
N VAL A 148 20.41 -0.43 8.43
CA VAL A 148 20.92 -1.41 7.46
C VAL A 148 22.23 -0.96 6.85
N GLN A 149 22.36 0.33 6.51
CA GLN A 149 23.59 0.89 5.93
C GLN A 149 24.76 0.94 6.92
N THR A 150 24.50 1.14 8.22
CA THR A 150 25.58 1.14 9.22
C THR A 150 26.23 -0.24 9.39
N MET A 151 25.53 -1.33 9.00
CA MET A 151 26.07 -2.69 9.05
C MET A 151 26.90 -3.08 7.83
N HIS A 152 26.93 -2.26 6.80
CA HIS A 152 27.52 -2.56 5.50
C HIS A 152 29.04 -2.84 5.53
N ASN A 153 29.81 -2.19 6.38
CA ASN A 153 31.28 -2.31 6.46
C ASN A 153 31.78 -2.90 7.78
N THR A 154 30.91 -3.59 8.50
CA THR A 154 31.29 -4.21 9.78
C THR A 154 32.04 -5.54 9.52
N PRO A 155 33.11 -5.83 10.26
CA PRO A 155 33.81 -7.11 10.15
C PRO A 155 33.01 -8.21 10.82
N PHE A 156 33.28 -9.47 10.44
CA PHE A 156 32.79 -10.62 11.20
C PHE A 156 33.63 -10.80 12.48
N ALA A 157 33.36 -9.97 13.47
CA ALA A 157 34.09 -9.93 14.74
C ALA A 157 33.20 -9.36 15.86
N ASP A 158 33.69 -9.34 17.08
CA ASP A 158 33.12 -8.55 18.15
C ASP A 158 33.33 -7.06 17.87
N MET A 159 32.24 -6.29 17.82
CA MET A 159 32.22 -4.90 17.37
C MET A 159 31.75 -3.98 18.49
N ASN A 160 32.45 -2.85 18.66
CA ASN A 160 32.07 -1.84 19.64
C ASN A 160 31.47 -0.57 19.01
N ASP A 161 31.48 -0.45 17.68
CA ASP A 161 31.06 0.74 16.93
C ASP A 161 29.62 0.66 16.37
N SER A 162 28.95 -0.45 16.58
CA SER A 162 27.56 -0.66 16.12
C SER A 162 26.49 -0.53 17.21
N GLU A 163 26.86 -0.09 18.42
CA GLU A 163 25.96 -0.09 19.57
C GLU A 163 25.09 1.19 19.64
N ARG A 164 25.31 2.05 20.57
CA ARG A 164 24.44 3.13 21.05
C ARG A 164 23.69 3.92 19.98
N GLU A 165 24.37 4.46 18.98
CA GLU A 165 23.76 5.33 17.97
C GLU A 165 22.82 4.54 17.06
N THR A 166 23.21 3.33 16.69
CA THR A 166 22.35 2.41 15.92
C THR A 166 21.12 2.00 16.72
N GLN A 167 21.28 1.65 18.00
CA GLN A 167 20.17 1.29 18.87
C GLN A 167 19.20 2.46 19.08
N ALA A 168 19.71 3.68 19.31
CA ALA A 168 18.88 4.87 19.48
C ALA A 168 17.98 5.12 18.25
N THR A 169 18.58 5.05 17.05
CA THR A 169 17.81 5.14 15.79
C THR A 169 16.77 4.02 15.68
N GLY A 170 17.14 2.79 16.08
CA GLY A 170 16.24 1.64 16.09
C GLY A 170 15.03 1.83 16.99
N PHE A 171 15.23 2.29 18.22
CA PHE A 171 14.13 2.60 19.14
C PHE A 171 13.21 3.70 18.58
N GLU A 172 13.75 4.74 18.00
CA GLU A 172 12.94 5.78 17.35
C GLU A 172 12.08 5.25 16.19
N VAL A 173 12.59 4.28 15.41
CA VAL A 173 11.81 3.63 14.35
C VAL A 173 10.59 2.92 14.92
N PHE A 174 10.78 2.12 15.98
CA PHE A 174 9.69 1.42 16.65
C PHE A 174 8.69 2.40 17.30
N GLU A 175 9.16 3.41 18.01
CA GLU A 175 8.31 4.42 18.63
C GLU A 175 7.42 5.14 17.59
N ARG A 176 7.97 5.48 16.43
CA ARG A 176 7.21 6.08 15.34
C ARG A 176 6.14 5.14 14.79
N LEU A 177 6.44 3.83 14.70
CA LEU A 177 5.49 2.83 14.24
C LEU A 177 4.40 2.55 15.27
N ASP A 178 4.73 2.48 16.55
CA ASP A 178 3.76 2.33 17.63
C ASP A 178 2.74 3.45 17.68
N GLN A 179 3.13 4.65 17.25
CA GLN A 179 2.21 5.79 17.11
C GLN A 179 1.45 5.77 15.78
N ALA A 180 2.12 5.37 14.68
CA ALA A 180 1.55 5.48 13.35
C ALA A 180 0.53 4.36 13.04
N LEU A 181 0.80 3.13 13.43
CA LEU A 181 -0.06 2.00 13.07
C LEU A 181 -1.46 2.09 13.71
N PRO A 182 -1.61 2.38 15.02
CA PRO A 182 -2.94 2.59 15.61
C PRO A 182 -3.68 3.79 15.00
N LEU A 183 -2.96 4.88 14.71
CA LEU A 183 -3.56 6.07 14.08
C LEU A 183 -4.08 5.75 12.67
N LEU A 184 -3.32 5.00 11.87
CA LEU A 184 -3.77 4.54 10.55
C LEU A 184 -4.98 3.61 10.67
N GLY A 185 -4.95 2.66 11.59
CA GLY A 185 -6.07 1.75 11.86
C GLY A 185 -7.34 2.51 12.21
N GLY A 186 -7.28 3.42 13.18
CA GLY A 186 -8.42 4.24 13.56
C GLY A 186 -8.94 5.14 12.44
N PHE A 187 -8.05 5.69 11.60
CA PHE A 187 -8.45 6.44 10.42
C PHE A 187 -9.23 5.58 9.43
N VAL A 188 -8.71 4.38 9.10
CA VAL A 188 -9.36 3.46 8.16
C VAL A 188 -10.73 3.01 8.66
N GLU A 189 -10.88 2.73 9.96
CA GLU A 189 -12.16 2.37 10.58
C GLU A 189 -13.19 3.52 10.54
N ALA A 190 -12.73 4.75 10.69
CA ALA A 190 -13.60 5.93 10.76
C ALA A 190 -13.94 6.55 9.39
N MET A 191 -13.21 6.21 8.33
CA MET A 191 -13.45 6.78 7.00
C MET A 191 -14.75 6.26 6.39
N LYS A 192 -15.40 7.13 5.60
CA LYS A 192 -16.61 6.80 4.83
C LYS A 192 -16.40 7.11 3.35
N THR A 193 -16.93 6.27 2.49
CA THR A 193 -16.91 6.54 1.05
C THR A 193 -17.96 7.58 0.68
N ASN A 194 -17.57 8.59 -0.08
CA ASN A 194 -18.49 9.56 -0.67
C ASN A 194 -19.04 9.01 -1.98
N ARG A 195 -20.09 8.20 -1.86
CA ARG A 195 -20.70 7.49 -3.00
C ARG A 195 -21.15 8.44 -4.09
N THR A 196 -21.80 9.54 -3.74
CA THR A 196 -22.31 10.53 -4.72
C THR A 196 -21.18 11.14 -5.54
N SER A 197 -20.06 11.51 -4.91
CA SER A 197 -18.90 12.05 -5.61
C SER A 197 -18.28 10.99 -6.54
N ILE A 198 -18.15 9.74 -6.07
CA ILE A 198 -17.59 8.64 -6.86
C ILE A 198 -18.45 8.37 -8.09
N GLU A 199 -19.76 8.22 -7.94
CA GLU A 199 -20.70 7.96 -9.04
C GLU A 199 -20.66 9.09 -10.08
N SER A 200 -20.74 10.35 -9.64
CA SER A 200 -20.62 11.50 -10.54
C SER A 200 -19.31 11.52 -11.33
N ARG A 201 -18.20 11.13 -10.69
CA ARG A 201 -16.89 11.06 -11.37
C ARG A 201 -16.80 9.92 -12.37
N ILE A 202 -17.34 8.74 -12.03
CA ILE A 202 -17.40 7.60 -12.94
C ILE A 202 -18.12 8.01 -14.23
N GLN A 203 -19.26 8.64 -14.11
CA GLN A 203 -20.05 9.12 -15.27
C GLN A 203 -19.28 10.15 -16.09
N LYS A 204 -18.81 11.21 -15.46
CA LYS A 204 -18.11 12.32 -16.15
C LYS A 204 -16.77 11.91 -16.76
N SER A 205 -16.08 10.93 -16.19
CA SER A 205 -14.78 10.46 -16.70
C SER A 205 -14.89 9.42 -17.81
N MET A 206 -16.08 8.98 -18.16
CA MET A 206 -16.29 7.86 -19.07
C MET A 206 -15.56 6.58 -18.65
N ALA A 207 -15.46 6.33 -17.32
CA ALA A 207 -14.66 5.22 -16.78
C ALA A 207 -15.11 3.83 -17.27
N THR A 208 -16.40 3.69 -17.64
CA THR A 208 -17.01 2.45 -18.13
C THR A 208 -16.92 2.28 -19.66
N ILE A 209 -16.39 3.25 -20.39
CA ILE A 209 -16.36 3.24 -21.86
C ILE A 209 -15.61 2.02 -22.45
N THR A 210 -14.64 1.47 -21.73
CA THR A 210 -13.93 0.26 -22.13
C THR A 210 -14.81 -0.98 -22.03
N GLU A 211 -15.72 -1.03 -21.06
CA GLU A 211 -16.69 -2.12 -20.95
C GLU A 211 -17.71 -2.08 -22.09
N LEU A 212 -18.09 -0.88 -22.55
CA LEU A 212 -18.87 -0.75 -23.77
C LEU A 212 -18.15 -1.39 -24.96
N ALA A 213 -16.86 -1.11 -25.16
CA ALA A 213 -16.09 -1.72 -26.24
C ALA A 213 -16.06 -3.25 -26.12
N ASP A 214 -15.80 -3.79 -24.92
CA ASP A 214 -15.80 -5.24 -24.68
C ASP A 214 -17.19 -5.87 -24.91
N THR A 215 -18.26 -5.16 -24.55
CA THR A 215 -19.63 -5.59 -24.78
C THR A 215 -19.97 -5.62 -26.27
N LEU A 216 -19.56 -4.62 -27.04
CA LEU A 216 -19.75 -4.61 -28.49
C LEU A 216 -18.99 -5.77 -29.17
N VAL A 217 -17.80 -6.13 -28.71
CA VAL A 217 -17.12 -7.33 -29.24
C VAL A 217 -17.95 -8.57 -28.99
N ARG A 218 -18.48 -8.74 -27.77
CA ARG A 218 -19.25 -9.94 -27.38
C ARG A 218 -20.62 -10.01 -28.06
N ALA A 219 -21.34 -8.90 -28.10
CA ALA A 219 -22.73 -8.88 -28.55
C ALA A 219 -22.88 -8.67 -30.07
N GLU A 220 -21.98 -7.90 -30.67
CA GLU A 220 -22.05 -7.58 -32.10
C GLU A 220 -21.15 -8.47 -32.97
N GLY A 221 -20.25 -9.26 -32.34
CA GLY A 221 -19.29 -10.11 -33.06
C GLY A 221 -18.26 -9.33 -33.89
N ILE A 222 -18.04 -8.04 -33.59
CA ILE A 222 -17.09 -7.19 -34.31
C ILE A 222 -15.68 -7.30 -33.71
N GLY A 223 -14.67 -6.98 -34.51
CA GLY A 223 -13.30 -6.99 -34.02
C GLY A 223 -13.05 -5.91 -32.97
N PHE A 224 -12.17 -6.20 -31.98
CA PHE A 224 -11.85 -5.29 -30.86
C PHE A 224 -11.47 -3.87 -31.33
N ARG A 225 -10.69 -3.75 -32.44
CA ARG A 225 -10.30 -2.44 -32.98
C ARG A 225 -11.51 -1.59 -33.40
N ALA A 226 -12.51 -2.20 -34.03
CA ALA A 226 -13.74 -1.49 -34.43
C ALA A 226 -14.56 -1.09 -33.21
N ALA A 227 -14.76 -2.02 -32.25
CA ALA A 227 -15.46 -1.74 -31.00
C ALA A 227 -14.79 -0.61 -30.20
N HIS A 228 -13.46 -0.66 -30.05
CA HIS A 228 -12.70 0.40 -29.39
C HIS A 228 -12.80 1.75 -30.15
N HIS A 229 -12.87 1.73 -31.48
CA HIS A 229 -13.03 2.95 -32.29
C HIS A 229 -14.40 3.59 -32.05
N VAL A 230 -15.48 2.79 -32.00
CA VAL A 230 -16.82 3.26 -31.62
C VAL A 230 -16.79 3.91 -30.25
N ALA A 231 -16.31 3.19 -29.24
CA ALA A 231 -16.20 3.68 -27.85
C ALA A 231 -15.38 4.96 -27.75
N SER A 232 -14.24 5.03 -28.44
CA SER A 232 -13.36 6.22 -28.43
C SER A 232 -14.01 7.45 -29.10
N LYS A 233 -14.79 7.26 -30.17
CA LYS A 233 -15.55 8.37 -30.80
C LYS A 233 -16.64 8.87 -29.86
N LEU A 234 -17.42 7.97 -29.26
CA LEU A 234 -18.47 8.32 -28.30
C LEU A 234 -17.89 9.09 -27.11
N ALA A 235 -16.81 8.60 -26.53
CA ALA A 235 -16.16 9.27 -25.41
C ALA A 235 -15.69 10.68 -25.76
N ARG A 236 -15.08 10.87 -26.93
CA ARG A 236 -14.62 12.19 -27.37
C ARG A 236 -15.77 13.16 -27.59
N GLU A 237 -16.85 12.71 -28.20
CA GLU A 237 -18.02 13.56 -28.46
C GLU A 237 -18.75 13.92 -27.17
N ALA A 238 -18.89 12.95 -26.26
CA ALA A 238 -19.47 13.18 -24.94
C ALA A 238 -18.66 14.19 -24.13
N LEU A 239 -17.34 13.99 -24.03
CA LEU A 239 -16.45 14.89 -23.30
C LEU A 239 -16.43 16.31 -23.93
N ALA A 240 -16.48 16.44 -25.25
CA ALA A 240 -16.54 17.73 -25.94
C ALA A 240 -17.84 18.50 -25.64
N ASN A 241 -18.95 17.79 -25.41
CA ASN A 241 -20.25 18.35 -25.07
C ASN A 241 -20.51 18.43 -23.55
N GLY A 242 -19.57 17.97 -22.72
CA GLY A 242 -19.69 17.99 -21.26
C GLY A 242 -20.76 17.06 -20.70
N ILE A 243 -21.16 16.02 -21.45
CA ILE A 243 -22.14 15.01 -21.03
C ILE A 243 -21.48 13.78 -20.43
N GLY A 244 -22.16 13.12 -19.50
CA GLY A 244 -21.74 11.87 -18.87
C GLY A 244 -22.06 10.64 -19.71
N PHE A 245 -21.59 9.46 -19.26
CA PHE A 245 -21.88 8.20 -19.95
C PHE A 245 -23.38 7.86 -19.95
N ASP A 246 -24.08 8.15 -18.87
CA ASP A 246 -25.52 7.95 -18.67
C ASP A 246 -26.39 8.90 -19.51
N GLU A 247 -25.81 9.98 -20.02
CA GLU A 247 -26.47 10.96 -20.89
C GLU A 247 -26.27 10.67 -22.39
N LEU A 248 -25.52 9.61 -22.74
CA LEU A 248 -25.34 9.20 -24.13
C LEU A 248 -26.66 8.84 -24.79
N SER A 249 -27.01 9.52 -25.86
CA SER A 249 -28.23 9.21 -26.61
C SER A 249 -28.05 7.98 -27.50
N TRP A 250 -29.13 7.21 -27.68
CA TRP A 250 -29.16 6.09 -28.60
C TRP A 250 -28.85 6.52 -30.06
N ASP A 251 -29.33 7.69 -30.46
CA ASP A 251 -29.09 8.21 -31.79
C ASP A 251 -27.62 8.51 -32.07
N LEU A 252 -26.93 9.04 -31.07
CA LEU A 252 -25.49 9.28 -31.15
C LEU A 252 -24.74 7.95 -31.25
N PHE A 253 -25.09 6.99 -30.41
CA PHE A 253 -24.48 5.66 -30.42
C PHE A 253 -24.71 4.98 -31.79
N SER A 254 -25.95 4.92 -32.29
CA SER A 254 -26.30 4.22 -33.52
C SER A 254 -25.57 4.82 -34.73
N ARG A 255 -25.55 6.16 -34.86
CA ARG A 255 -24.79 6.85 -35.92
C ARG A 255 -23.30 6.56 -35.87
N THR A 256 -22.72 6.64 -34.67
CA THR A 256 -21.28 6.38 -34.49
C THR A 256 -20.92 4.93 -34.79
N PHE A 257 -21.77 4.00 -34.37
CA PHE A 257 -21.60 2.59 -34.68
C PHE A 257 -21.66 2.32 -36.17
N GLU A 258 -22.71 2.80 -36.85
CA GLU A 258 -22.90 2.62 -38.30
C GLU A 258 -21.76 3.25 -39.11
N GLU A 259 -21.27 4.42 -38.73
CA GLU A 259 -20.13 5.08 -39.38
C GLU A 259 -18.84 4.23 -39.28
N VAL A 260 -18.62 3.54 -38.18
CA VAL A 260 -17.38 2.77 -37.93
C VAL A 260 -17.49 1.33 -38.46
N VAL A 261 -18.66 0.71 -38.32
CA VAL A 261 -18.87 -0.72 -38.61
C VAL A 261 -19.50 -0.95 -39.98
N GLY A 262 -20.16 0.06 -40.54
CA GLY A 262 -20.80 -0.01 -41.85
C GLY A 262 -22.18 -0.66 -41.87
N ARG A 263 -22.78 -0.90 -40.70
CA ARG A 263 -24.14 -1.41 -40.53
C ARG A 263 -24.76 -0.90 -39.22
N PRO A 264 -26.08 -0.92 -39.06
CA PRO A 264 -26.72 -0.59 -37.79
C PRO A 264 -26.38 -1.62 -36.70
N PRO A 265 -26.41 -1.21 -35.40
CA PRO A 265 -26.20 -2.12 -34.29
C PRO A 265 -27.34 -3.12 -34.19
N HIS A 266 -27.03 -4.35 -33.72
CA HIS A 266 -28.04 -5.36 -33.35
C HIS A 266 -28.43 -5.28 -31.87
N VAL A 267 -27.52 -4.74 -31.04
CA VAL A 267 -27.80 -4.46 -29.61
C VAL A 267 -28.88 -3.39 -29.49
N ASP A 268 -29.57 -3.37 -28.38
CA ASP A 268 -30.56 -2.35 -28.05
C ASP A 268 -29.97 -1.27 -27.10
N ARG A 269 -30.82 -0.36 -26.65
CA ARG A 269 -30.42 0.76 -25.79
C ARG A 269 -29.83 0.31 -24.45
N GLU A 270 -30.09 -0.89 -23.98
CA GLU A 270 -29.59 -1.39 -22.70
C GLU A 270 -28.06 -1.52 -22.68
N VAL A 271 -27.41 -1.52 -23.84
CA VAL A 271 -25.93 -1.51 -23.94
C VAL A 271 -25.30 -0.24 -23.35
N LEU A 272 -26.08 0.82 -23.19
CA LEU A 272 -25.64 2.11 -22.62
C LEU A 272 -26.04 2.26 -21.14
N ALA A 273 -26.68 1.27 -20.53
CA ALA A 273 -27.18 1.33 -19.15
C ALA A 273 -26.14 0.84 -18.08
#